data_b6c8885167384820bb041fd489b357bd
#
_entry.id   b6c8885167384820bb041fd489b357bd
#
_cell.length_a   1.000
_cell.length_b   1.000
_cell.length_c   1.000
_cell.angle_alpha   90.00
_cell.angle_beta   90.00
_cell.angle_gamma   90.00
#
_symmetry.space_group_name_H-M   'P 1'
#
loop_
_entity.id
_entity.type
_entity.pdbx_description
1 polymer ?
#
loop_
_entity_poly.entity_id
_entity_poly.type
_entity_poly.pdbx_seq_one_letter_code
_entity_poly.pdbx_strand_id
1 'polypeptide(L)'
;LGPSLTGTLVTADLEATVAAYREYLYTSVLEDTRVAEIQAVLWGKPALAGSRMVTLQSETGFPWVRVLENPDATPARPFLELGWMALEILVRDVDGLAGRLAQSPFEVFRPPARLDVSGAIRAMQVIGPAGEVLYLTQVDGVAEPFDIPRARCEVDRLFIPVSSCLRRDEGLAVYNKLGVHKSWKFDTRITSVNKAHGLDLSLKHPVATVQLAGQSMAEIDQLGMARARPPTAGKLPAGIAMVSFVVDNIDNIGLKPVSPPRALAGGFYGGQRVAVCRGAGGELLELIEAA
;
A
#
# COMPACT_ATOMS: atom_id res chain seq x y z
N LEU A 1 -1.22 -5.09 15.54
CA LEU A 1 -0.87 -4.92 14.12
C LEU A 1 -0.24 -3.55 13.89
N GLY A 2 0.80 -3.50 13.10
CA GLY A 2 1.52 -2.30 12.66
C GLY A 2 2.94 -2.23 13.22
N PRO A 3 3.78 -1.37 12.64
CA PRO A 3 3.44 -0.47 11.54
C PRO A 3 3.19 -1.20 10.21
N SER A 4 2.60 -0.48 9.22
CA SER A 4 2.72 -0.86 7.81
C SER A 4 4.17 -0.66 7.38
N LEU A 5 4.74 -1.64 6.67
CA LEU A 5 6.14 -1.60 6.26
C LEU A 5 6.28 -1.25 4.78
N THR A 6 5.78 -2.11 3.92
CA THR A 6 6.11 -2.08 2.49
C THR A 6 4.89 -2.39 1.63
N GLY A 7 4.70 -1.62 0.56
CA GLY A 7 3.79 -1.98 -0.52
C GLY A 7 4.53 -2.79 -1.59
N THR A 8 3.99 -3.93 -2.00
CA THR A 8 4.52 -4.71 -3.12
C THR A 8 3.82 -4.32 -4.41
N LEU A 9 4.57 -3.78 -5.34
CA LEU A 9 4.14 -3.42 -6.69
C LEU A 9 4.52 -4.53 -7.67
N VAL A 10 3.65 -4.81 -8.61
CA VAL A 10 3.94 -5.72 -9.72
C VAL A 10 3.91 -4.93 -11.02
N THR A 11 4.99 -5.04 -11.80
CA THR A 11 5.20 -4.29 -13.04
C THR A 11 5.72 -5.18 -14.14
N ALA A 12 5.45 -4.81 -15.39
CA ALA A 12 6.05 -5.43 -16.57
C ALA A 12 7.49 -4.96 -16.80
N ASP A 13 7.84 -3.74 -16.35
CA ASP A 13 9.16 -3.14 -16.49
C ASP A 13 9.72 -2.77 -15.12
N LEU A 14 10.45 -3.71 -14.52
CA LEU A 14 11.06 -3.54 -13.20
C LEU A 14 12.14 -2.46 -13.23
N GLU A 15 12.99 -2.44 -14.26
CA GLU A 15 14.11 -1.50 -14.34
C GLU A 15 13.62 -0.05 -14.42
N ALA A 16 12.67 0.24 -15.32
CA ALA A 16 12.11 1.58 -15.43
C ALA A 16 11.38 2.01 -14.15
N THR A 17 10.65 1.08 -13.52
CA THR A 17 9.96 1.37 -12.25
C THR A 17 10.95 1.69 -11.14
N VAL A 18 11.97 0.85 -10.93
CA VAL A 18 13.01 1.06 -9.91
C VAL A 18 13.77 2.37 -10.17
N ALA A 19 14.13 2.65 -11.43
CA ALA A 19 14.82 3.89 -11.79
C ALA A 19 13.99 5.12 -11.44
N ALA A 20 12.69 5.12 -11.77
CA ALA A 20 11.78 6.22 -11.47
C ALA A 20 11.66 6.48 -9.96
N TYR A 21 11.51 5.43 -9.14
CA TYR A 21 11.45 5.57 -7.69
C TYR A 21 12.74 6.12 -7.10
N ARG A 22 13.90 5.66 -7.58
CA ARG A 22 15.20 6.14 -7.12
C ARG A 22 15.45 7.60 -7.49
N GLU A 23 15.16 7.96 -8.73
CA GLU A 23 15.42 9.28 -9.25
C GLU A 23 14.46 10.35 -8.68
N TYR A 24 13.15 10.04 -8.62
CA TYR A 24 12.13 11.04 -8.31
C TYR A 24 11.59 10.97 -6.88
N LEU A 25 11.66 9.81 -6.23
CA LEU A 25 11.18 9.61 -4.86
C LEU A 25 12.29 9.33 -3.83
N TYR A 26 13.54 9.68 -4.15
CA TYR A 26 14.69 9.64 -3.23
C TYR A 26 14.92 8.28 -2.55
N THR A 27 14.59 7.18 -3.23
CA THR A 27 14.81 5.86 -2.67
C THR A 27 16.18 5.29 -3.04
N SER A 28 16.66 4.36 -2.21
CA SER A 28 17.84 3.55 -2.49
C SER A 28 17.47 2.06 -2.47
N VAL A 29 18.28 1.22 -3.12
CA VAL A 29 18.09 -0.22 -3.10
C VAL A 29 18.51 -0.78 -1.73
N LEU A 30 17.58 -1.42 -1.03
CA LEU A 30 17.86 -2.21 0.16
C LEU A 30 18.35 -3.60 -0.24
N GLU A 31 17.64 -4.26 -1.16
CA GLU A 31 18.02 -5.56 -1.69
C GLU A 31 17.48 -5.76 -3.12
N ASP A 32 18.22 -6.53 -3.92
CA ASP A 32 17.85 -6.99 -5.25
C ASP A 32 17.99 -8.51 -5.27
N THR A 33 16.85 -9.20 -5.30
CA THR A 33 16.78 -10.64 -5.09
C THR A 33 15.85 -11.31 -6.07
N ARG A 34 15.69 -12.63 -5.91
CA ARG A 34 14.65 -13.39 -6.59
C ARG A 34 13.71 -14.01 -5.57
N VAL A 35 12.42 -14.07 -5.92
CA VAL A 35 11.41 -14.74 -5.10
C VAL A 35 11.81 -16.21 -4.91
N ALA A 36 12.08 -16.61 -3.66
CA ALA A 36 12.39 -18.00 -3.34
C ALA A 36 11.12 -18.89 -3.48
N GLU A 37 11.30 -20.18 -3.74
CA GLU A 37 10.16 -21.12 -3.84
C GLU A 37 9.29 -21.11 -2.57
N ILE A 38 9.94 -21.15 -1.40
CA ILE A 38 9.24 -21.10 -0.11
C ILE A 38 8.40 -19.82 0.05
N GLN A 39 8.90 -18.69 -0.43
CA GLN A 39 8.21 -17.40 -0.42
C GLN A 39 7.03 -17.41 -1.41
N ALA A 40 7.22 -17.91 -2.62
CA ALA A 40 6.16 -18.02 -3.63
C ALA A 40 5.02 -18.93 -3.16
N VAL A 41 5.34 -20.05 -2.51
CA VAL A 41 4.37 -20.96 -1.90
C VAL A 41 3.65 -20.26 -0.74
N LEU A 42 4.36 -19.55 0.13
CA LEU A 42 3.79 -18.79 1.23
C LEU A 42 2.77 -17.75 0.75
N TRP A 43 3.06 -17.06 -0.35
CA TRP A 43 2.14 -16.10 -0.98
C TRP A 43 0.96 -16.76 -1.71
N GLY A 44 0.92 -18.11 -1.81
CA GLY A 44 -0.05 -18.86 -2.61
C GLY A 44 0.10 -18.58 -4.10
N LYS A 45 1.33 -18.28 -4.54
CA LYS A 45 1.68 -17.86 -5.89
C LYS A 45 2.94 -18.57 -6.42
N PRO A 46 2.93 -19.91 -6.51
CA PRO A 46 4.13 -20.68 -6.84
C PRO A 46 4.76 -20.32 -8.20
N ALA A 47 3.97 -19.80 -9.13
CA ALA A 47 4.48 -19.33 -10.43
C ALA A 47 5.39 -18.09 -10.37
N LEU A 48 5.53 -17.47 -9.18
CA LEU A 48 6.44 -16.35 -8.97
C LEU A 48 7.86 -16.78 -8.57
N ALA A 49 8.09 -18.05 -8.27
CA ALA A 49 9.44 -18.53 -7.93
C ALA A 49 10.44 -18.15 -9.03
N GLY A 50 11.57 -17.54 -8.62
CA GLY A 50 12.61 -17.05 -9.52
C GLY A 50 12.35 -15.67 -10.15
N SER A 51 11.15 -15.07 -10.01
CA SER A 51 10.90 -13.70 -10.46
C SER A 51 11.80 -12.72 -9.72
N ARG A 52 12.34 -11.71 -10.44
CA ARG A 52 13.19 -10.69 -9.82
C ARG A 52 12.36 -9.75 -8.96
N MET A 53 12.93 -9.33 -7.84
CA MET A 53 12.29 -8.51 -6.84
C MET A 53 13.29 -7.53 -6.23
N VAL A 54 12.97 -6.24 -6.22
CA VAL A 54 13.80 -5.18 -5.66
C VAL A 54 13.05 -4.50 -4.54
N THR A 55 13.63 -4.46 -3.34
CA THR A 55 13.10 -3.68 -2.20
C THR A 55 13.84 -2.36 -2.11
N LEU A 56 13.10 -1.27 -2.05
CA LEU A 56 13.60 0.09 -1.96
C LEU A 56 13.29 0.68 -0.59
N GLN A 57 14.19 1.52 -0.09
CA GLN A 57 14.10 2.19 1.19
C GLN A 57 14.29 3.70 1.04
N SER A 58 13.76 4.46 2.00
CA SER A 58 13.99 5.89 2.13
C SER A 58 15.42 6.20 2.61
N GLU A 59 15.79 7.47 2.63
CA GLU A 59 17.05 7.96 3.21
C GLU A 59 17.22 7.57 4.68
N THR A 60 16.12 7.38 5.41
CA THR A 60 16.14 6.92 6.82
C THR A 60 16.25 5.41 6.97
N GLY A 61 16.37 4.66 5.85
CA GLY A 61 16.47 3.20 5.84
C GLY A 61 15.12 2.49 6.01
N PHE A 62 13.98 3.20 5.90
CA PHE A 62 12.67 2.56 6.00
C PHE A 62 12.26 1.92 4.65
N PRO A 63 12.03 0.58 4.60
CA PRO A 63 11.67 -0.12 3.37
C PRO A 63 10.17 0.07 3.09
N TRP A 64 9.80 0.97 2.18
CA TRP A 64 8.39 1.27 1.97
C TRP A 64 7.80 0.80 0.64
N VAL A 65 8.64 0.38 -0.31
CA VAL A 65 8.17 -0.18 -1.59
C VAL A 65 9.05 -1.35 -2.04
N ARG A 66 8.41 -2.39 -2.53
CA ARG A 66 9.01 -3.58 -3.13
C ARG A 66 8.44 -3.76 -4.53
N VAL A 67 9.31 -3.84 -5.52
CA VAL A 67 8.94 -3.97 -6.94
C VAL A 67 9.20 -5.39 -7.38
N LEU A 68 8.19 -6.07 -7.91
CA LEU A 68 8.22 -7.43 -8.40
C LEU A 68 8.02 -7.44 -9.91
N GLU A 69 8.90 -8.13 -10.61
CA GLU A 69 8.83 -8.30 -12.06
C GLU A 69 7.77 -9.32 -12.45
N ASN A 70 6.91 -8.94 -13.38
CA ASN A 70 6.03 -9.84 -14.11
C ASN A 70 5.84 -9.30 -15.54
N PRO A 71 6.63 -9.79 -16.52
CA PRO A 71 6.58 -9.29 -17.90
C PRO A 71 5.18 -9.38 -18.56
N ASP A 72 4.34 -10.29 -18.06
CA ASP A 72 2.96 -10.47 -18.56
C ASP A 72 1.93 -9.60 -17.81
N ALA A 73 2.37 -8.72 -16.90
CA ALA A 73 1.47 -7.87 -16.13
C ALA A 73 0.75 -6.88 -17.05
N THR A 74 -0.57 -6.91 -17.03
CA THR A 74 -1.37 -5.85 -17.66
C THR A 74 -1.45 -4.65 -16.72
N PRO A 75 -1.46 -3.40 -17.23
CA PRO A 75 -1.55 -2.22 -16.38
C PRO A 75 -2.71 -2.30 -15.39
N ALA A 76 -2.48 -1.91 -14.16
CA ALA A 76 -3.51 -1.80 -13.15
C ALA A 76 -4.59 -0.79 -13.60
N ARG A 77 -5.82 -0.99 -13.09
CA ARG A 77 -6.93 -0.06 -13.31
C ARG A 77 -7.29 0.62 -11.98
N PRO A 78 -6.58 1.68 -11.61
CA PRO A 78 -6.80 2.36 -10.34
C PRO A 78 -8.27 2.74 -10.17
N PHE A 79 -8.78 2.62 -8.94
CA PHE A 79 -10.14 2.96 -8.53
C PHE A 79 -11.27 2.09 -9.09
N LEU A 80 -11.03 1.24 -10.11
CA LEU A 80 -12.07 0.41 -10.74
C LEU A 80 -12.15 -1.01 -10.15
N GLU A 81 -11.11 -1.42 -9.40
CA GLU A 81 -10.97 -2.77 -8.86
C GLU A 81 -10.88 -2.75 -7.33
N LEU A 82 -11.43 -3.80 -6.70
CA LEU A 82 -11.35 -3.99 -5.25
C LEU A 82 -9.95 -4.45 -4.80
N GLY A 83 -9.66 -4.27 -3.52
CA GLY A 83 -8.38 -4.61 -2.90
C GLY A 83 -7.51 -3.39 -2.65
N TRP A 84 -6.18 -3.51 -2.70
CA TRP A 84 -5.27 -2.37 -2.48
C TRP A 84 -5.47 -1.32 -3.57
N MET A 85 -5.85 -0.10 -3.17
CA MET A 85 -6.18 1.00 -4.06
C MET A 85 -5.07 2.05 -4.11
N ALA A 86 -4.49 2.41 -2.98
CA ALA A 86 -3.41 3.39 -2.90
C ALA A 86 -2.45 3.10 -1.75
N LEU A 87 -1.24 3.68 -1.83
CA LEU A 87 -0.29 3.76 -0.74
C LEU A 87 -0.11 5.24 -0.37
N GLU A 88 -0.35 5.59 0.88
CA GLU A 88 -0.10 6.94 1.36
C GLU A 88 1.27 7.01 2.02
N ILE A 89 2.11 7.90 1.46
CA ILE A 89 3.53 8.02 1.79
C ILE A 89 3.78 9.39 2.41
N LEU A 90 4.46 9.42 3.55
CA LEU A 90 4.89 10.67 4.17
C LEU A 90 5.97 11.35 3.35
N VAL A 91 5.77 12.65 3.09
CA VAL A 91 6.74 13.51 2.41
C VAL A 91 6.96 14.80 3.19
N ARG A 92 8.15 15.38 3.07
CA ARG A 92 8.51 16.61 3.79
C ARG A 92 7.92 17.86 3.15
N ASP A 93 7.98 17.94 1.82
CA ASP A 93 7.53 19.08 1.01
C ASP A 93 6.77 18.57 -0.21
N VAL A 94 5.44 18.58 -0.12
CA VAL A 94 4.58 18.07 -1.19
C VAL A 94 4.56 19.00 -2.41
N ASP A 95 4.74 20.31 -2.23
CA ASP A 95 4.76 21.26 -3.34
C ASP A 95 6.07 21.19 -4.13
N GLY A 96 7.22 21.13 -3.45
CA GLY A 96 8.52 20.90 -4.07
C GLY A 96 8.56 19.57 -4.80
N LEU A 97 8.02 18.52 -4.20
CA LEU A 97 7.94 17.21 -4.83
C LEU A 97 7.03 17.22 -6.07
N ALA A 98 5.90 17.95 -6.06
CA ALA A 98 5.05 18.09 -7.24
C ALA A 98 5.79 18.73 -8.42
N GLY A 99 6.59 19.76 -8.16
CA GLY A 99 7.46 20.36 -9.17
C GLY A 99 8.47 19.37 -9.77
N ARG A 100 9.07 18.51 -8.94
CA ARG A 100 9.99 17.46 -9.37
C ARG A 100 9.28 16.39 -10.22
N LEU A 101 8.07 16.00 -9.85
CA LEU A 101 7.30 14.96 -10.55
C LEU A 101 6.70 15.43 -11.87
N ALA A 102 6.61 16.74 -12.14
CA ALA A 102 6.01 17.29 -13.36
C ALA A 102 6.72 16.84 -14.66
N GLN A 103 7.98 16.40 -14.58
CA GLN A 103 8.78 15.89 -15.72
C GLN A 103 9.26 14.45 -15.49
N SER A 104 8.49 13.68 -14.75
CA SER A 104 8.81 12.30 -14.37
C SER A 104 7.84 11.31 -15.01
N PRO A 105 8.10 10.00 -14.90
CA PRO A 105 7.13 8.97 -15.26
C PRO A 105 5.89 8.90 -14.35
N PHE A 106 5.82 9.70 -13.28
CA PHE A 106 4.65 9.79 -12.42
C PHE A 106 3.64 10.81 -12.96
N GLU A 107 2.39 10.41 -13.12
CA GLU A 107 1.30 11.31 -13.51
C GLU A 107 0.68 11.97 -12.27
N VAL A 108 0.87 13.29 -12.12
CA VAL A 108 0.18 14.05 -11.06
C VAL A 108 -1.26 14.34 -11.52
N PHE A 109 -2.21 13.53 -11.09
CA PHE A 109 -3.62 13.69 -11.47
C PHE A 109 -4.45 14.53 -10.47
N ARG A 110 -3.92 14.72 -9.25
CA ARG A 110 -4.41 15.72 -8.29
C ARG A 110 -3.23 16.49 -7.70
N PRO A 111 -3.13 17.78 -7.96
CA PRO A 111 -2.05 18.61 -7.43
C PRO A 111 -2.16 18.78 -5.91
N PRO A 112 -1.10 19.24 -5.21
CA PRO A 112 -1.09 19.45 -3.78
C PRO A 112 -2.25 20.30 -3.30
N ALA A 113 -2.99 19.79 -2.32
CA ALA A 113 -4.10 20.50 -1.68
C ALA A 113 -4.21 20.14 -0.20
N ARG A 114 -4.74 21.05 0.62
CA ARG A 114 -5.11 20.72 2.00
C ARG A 114 -6.31 19.79 2.02
N LEU A 115 -6.32 18.88 2.99
CA LEU A 115 -7.43 17.95 3.14
C LEU A 115 -8.54 18.55 4.00
N ASP A 116 -9.79 18.27 3.64
CA ASP A 116 -10.97 18.72 4.41
C ASP A 116 -10.98 18.14 5.84
N VAL A 117 -10.37 16.98 6.05
CA VAL A 117 -10.33 16.25 7.33
C VAL A 117 -9.40 16.93 8.36
N SER A 118 -8.36 17.62 7.91
CA SER A 118 -7.42 18.35 8.78
C SER A 118 -6.65 19.40 8.00
N GLY A 119 -6.67 20.64 8.51
CA GLY A 119 -5.82 21.72 7.98
C GLY A 119 -4.31 21.50 8.14
N ALA A 120 -3.90 20.53 8.98
CA ALA A 120 -2.51 20.14 9.19
C ALA A 120 -1.99 19.17 8.11
N ILE A 121 -2.86 18.66 7.23
CA ILE A 121 -2.50 17.67 6.20
C ILE A 121 -2.65 18.31 4.83
N ARG A 122 -1.59 18.16 4.02
CA ARG A 122 -1.55 18.57 2.62
C ARG A 122 -1.08 17.38 1.78
N ALA A 123 -1.82 17.04 0.72
CA ALA A 123 -1.52 15.85 -0.07
C ALA A 123 -1.70 16.10 -1.57
N MET A 124 -0.97 15.33 -2.38
CA MET A 124 -1.21 15.17 -3.82
C MET A 124 -1.42 13.70 -4.16
N GLN A 125 -2.03 13.43 -5.31
CA GLN A 125 -2.24 12.07 -5.79
C GLN A 125 -1.53 11.89 -7.14
N VAL A 126 -0.78 10.80 -7.24
CA VAL A 126 -0.03 10.45 -8.46
C VAL A 126 -0.29 9.00 -8.86
N ILE A 127 -0.20 8.72 -10.16
CA ILE A 127 -0.11 7.37 -10.70
C ILE A 127 1.34 7.11 -11.06
N GLY A 128 1.91 6.04 -10.54
CA GLY A 128 3.28 5.66 -10.81
C GLY A 128 3.44 4.71 -12.00
N PRO A 129 4.69 4.36 -12.36
CA PRO A 129 5.02 3.60 -13.57
C PRO A 129 4.44 2.18 -13.63
N ALA A 130 4.12 1.57 -12.48
CA ALA A 130 3.43 0.28 -12.43
C ALA A 130 1.89 0.40 -12.44
N GLY A 131 1.35 1.62 -12.63
CA GLY A 131 -0.07 1.91 -12.54
C GLY A 131 -0.60 1.98 -11.10
N GLU A 132 0.27 2.01 -10.12
CA GLU A 132 -0.07 2.19 -8.71
C GLU A 132 -0.45 3.64 -8.41
N VAL A 133 -1.33 3.81 -7.43
CA VAL A 133 -1.68 5.14 -6.91
C VAL A 133 -0.90 5.41 -5.64
N LEU A 134 -0.23 6.57 -5.59
CA LEU A 134 0.40 7.08 -4.38
C LEU A 134 -0.32 8.37 -3.93
N TYR A 135 -0.60 8.46 -2.63
CA TYR A 135 -0.94 9.71 -1.95
C TYR A 135 0.32 10.19 -1.26
N LEU A 136 0.88 11.30 -1.73
CA LEU A 136 2.10 11.89 -1.19
C LEU A 136 1.69 12.99 -0.24
N THR A 137 1.89 12.74 1.07
CA THR A 137 1.23 13.48 2.15
C THR A 137 2.23 14.14 3.06
N GLN A 138 2.11 15.46 3.19
CA GLN A 138 2.82 16.29 4.15
C GLN A 138 1.94 16.55 5.37
N VAL A 139 2.52 16.35 6.58
CA VAL A 139 1.88 16.60 7.86
C VAL A 139 2.63 17.73 8.57
N ASP A 140 1.99 18.92 8.66
CA ASP A 140 2.62 20.14 9.20
C ASP A 140 2.41 20.29 10.72
N GLY A 141 1.39 19.64 11.27
CA GLY A 141 0.95 19.85 12.66
C GLY A 141 0.48 18.58 13.35
N VAL A 142 -0.34 18.76 14.36
CA VAL A 142 -1.09 17.68 15.01
C VAL A 142 -2.34 17.43 14.19
N ALA A 143 -2.56 16.18 13.80
CA ALA A 143 -3.69 15.78 12.97
C ALA A 143 -4.73 14.99 13.77
N GLU A 144 -5.17 15.54 14.92
CA GLU A 144 -6.20 14.88 15.73
C GLU A 144 -7.45 14.54 14.91
N PRO A 145 -8.08 13.37 15.17
CA PRO A 145 -7.80 12.41 16.24
C PRO A 145 -6.76 11.32 15.87
N PHE A 146 -6.03 11.50 14.77
CA PHE A 146 -5.12 10.50 14.20
C PHE A 146 -3.72 10.65 14.79
N ASP A 147 -3.12 9.51 15.21
CA ASP A 147 -1.71 9.46 15.62
C ASP A 147 -0.86 9.11 14.39
N ILE A 148 -0.46 10.15 13.66
CA ILE A 148 0.37 10.04 12.45
C ILE A 148 1.63 10.89 12.60
N PRO A 149 2.79 10.43 12.04
CA PRO A 149 4.05 11.12 12.21
C PRO A 149 4.25 12.24 11.18
N ARG A 150 5.28 13.02 11.36
CA ARG A 150 5.85 13.89 10.32
C ARG A 150 6.95 13.15 9.57
N ALA A 151 7.18 13.56 8.32
CA ALA A 151 8.28 13.03 7.53
C ALA A 151 9.65 13.42 8.11
N ARG A 152 10.59 12.49 8.14
CA ARG A 152 11.96 12.66 8.64
C ARG A 152 12.95 12.96 7.52
N CYS A 153 12.58 12.64 6.27
CA CYS A 153 13.34 12.93 5.04
C CYS A 153 12.38 13.35 3.93
N GLU A 154 12.89 13.59 2.72
CA GLU A 154 12.08 14.10 1.60
C GLU A 154 10.89 13.18 1.28
N VAL A 155 11.14 11.87 1.15
CA VAL A 155 10.10 10.82 1.03
C VAL A 155 10.43 9.75 2.06
N ASP A 156 9.63 9.65 3.10
CA ASP A 156 9.99 8.88 4.31
C ASP A 156 9.46 7.44 4.26
N ARG A 157 8.15 7.23 4.49
CA ARG A 157 7.61 5.89 4.67
C ARG A 157 6.15 5.77 4.28
N LEU A 158 5.75 4.54 3.98
CA LEU A 158 4.35 4.14 3.95
C LEU A 158 3.77 4.26 5.37
N PHE A 159 2.65 4.99 5.52
CA PHE A 159 1.99 5.14 6.81
C PHE A 159 0.49 4.86 6.78
N ILE A 160 -0.17 4.96 5.60
CA ILE A 160 -1.57 4.55 5.39
C ILE A 160 -1.70 3.78 4.08
N PRO A 161 -1.74 2.44 4.08
CA PRO A 161 -2.26 1.70 2.94
C PRO A 161 -3.78 1.85 2.85
N VAL A 162 -4.28 2.10 1.63
CA VAL A 162 -5.70 2.29 1.34
C VAL A 162 -6.23 1.07 0.57
N SER A 163 -7.23 0.41 1.13
CA SER A 163 -7.91 -0.70 0.50
C SER A 163 -9.36 -0.36 0.15
N SER A 164 -9.93 -1.08 -0.81
CA SER A 164 -11.36 -0.99 -1.14
C SER A 164 -12.04 -2.34 -1.04
N CYS A 165 -13.29 -2.34 -0.59
CA CYS A 165 -14.13 -3.52 -0.49
C CYS A 165 -15.61 -3.18 -0.75
N LEU A 166 -16.46 -4.20 -0.90
CA LEU A 166 -17.88 -3.99 -1.16
C LEU A 166 -18.63 -3.41 0.06
N ARG A 167 -18.17 -3.72 1.27
CA ARG A 167 -18.80 -3.30 2.52
C ARG A 167 -17.73 -2.92 3.54
N ARG A 168 -17.73 -1.66 3.97
CA ARG A 168 -16.80 -1.10 4.96
C ARG A 168 -16.67 -1.95 6.22
N ASP A 169 -17.80 -2.45 6.73
CA ASP A 169 -17.80 -3.23 7.97
C ASP A 169 -17.14 -4.60 7.82
N GLU A 170 -17.15 -5.19 6.63
CA GLU A 170 -16.38 -6.40 6.32
C GLU A 170 -14.88 -6.12 6.32
N GLY A 171 -14.45 -4.98 5.76
CA GLY A 171 -13.05 -4.52 5.84
C GLY A 171 -12.61 -4.30 7.29
N LEU A 172 -13.42 -3.60 8.09
CA LEU A 172 -13.14 -3.41 9.52
C LEU A 172 -13.02 -4.74 10.30
N ALA A 173 -13.87 -5.72 9.97
CA ALA A 173 -13.81 -7.02 10.61
C ALA A 173 -12.48 -7.76 10.37
N VAL A 174 -11.80 -7.50 9.24
CA VAL A 174 -10.44 -8.02 8.98
C VAL A 174 -9.45 -7.46 10.02
N TYR A 175 -9.43 -6.15 10.21
CA TYR A 175 -8.53 -5.50 11.16
C TYR A 175 -8.86 -5.85 12.62
N ASN A 176 -10.15 -6.01 12.96
CA ASN A 176 -10.57 -6.46 14.30
C ASN A 176 -10.02 -7.87 14.62
N LYS A 177 -10.01 -8.78 13.63
CA LYS A 177 -9.39 -10.12 13.77
C LYS A 177 -7.87 -10.08 13.90
N LEU A 178 -7.24 -8.98 13.53
CA LEU A 178 -5.81 -8.70 13.71
C LEU A 178 -5.53 -7.89 14.99
N GLY A 179 -6.52 -7.76 15.89
CA GLY A 179 -6.38 -7.08 17.17
C GLY A 179 -6.47 -5.55 17.11
N VAL A 180 -6.93 -4.97 16.00
CA VAL A 180 -7.07 -3.52 15.85
C VAL A 180 -8.52 -3.12 16.09
N HIS A 181 -8.78 -2.32 17.13
CA HIS A 181 -10.13 -1.92 17.52
C HIS A 181 -10.38 -0.40 17.50
N LYS A 182 -9.29 0.41 17.45
CA LYS A 182 -9.42 1.86 17.36
C LYS A 182 -9.67 2.28 15.91
N SER A 183 -10.90 2.72 15.62
CA SER A 183 -11.32 3.07 14.26
C SER A 183 -12.29 4.24 14.26
N TRP A 184 -12.36 4.92 13.11
CA TRP A 184 -13.33 5.98 12.83
C TRP A 184 -14.07 5.66 11.54
N LYS A 185 -15.36 5.97 11.51
CA LYS A 185 -16.24 5.79 10.36
C LYS A 185 -16.78 7.15 9.93
N PHE A 186 -16.70 7.45 8.66
CA PHE A 186 -17.21 8.68 8.08
C PHE A 186 -17.59 8.47 6.62
N ASP A 187 -18.26 9.46 6.02
CA ASP A 187 -18.56 9.48 4.60
C ASP A 187 -17.81 10.65 3.97
N THR A 188 -17.00 10.39 2.95
CA THR A 188 -16.19 11.40 2.28
C THR A 188 -16.29 11.32 0.76
N ARG A 189 -16.00 12.42 0.10
CA ARG A 189 -15.90 12.48 -1.36
C ARG A 189 -14.56 11.91 -1.80
N ILE A 190 -14.62 10.85 -2.61
CA ILE A 190 -13.43 10.30 -3.27
C ILE A 190 -13.53 10.69 -4.75
N THR A 191 -13.13 11.92 -5.07
CA THR A 191 -13.32 12.52 -6.40
C THR A 191 -12.67 11.69 -7.52
N SER A 192 -11.51 11.05 -7.24
CA SER A 192 -10.81 10.15 -8.17
C SER A 192 -11.66 8.92 -8.51
N VAL A 193 -12.28 8.30 -7.51
CA VAL A 193 -13.21 7.18 -7.69
C VAL A 193 -14.43 7.62 -8.48
N ASN A 194 -15.05 8.74 -8.07
CA ASN A 194 -16.25 9.27 -8.77
C ASN A 194 -15.95 9.53 -10.25
N LYS A 195 -14.81 10.15 -10.56
CA LYS A 195 -14.37 10.40 -11.93
C LYS A 195 -14.13 9.10 -12.72
N ALA A 196 -13.46 8.13 -12.12
CA ALA A 196 -13.16 6.84 -12.77
C ALA A 196 -14.43 6.03 -13.11
N HIS A 197 -15.49 6.18 -12.29
CA HIS A 197 -16.78 5.51 -12.49
C HIS A 197 -17.83 6.36 -13.19
N GLY A 198 -17.54 7.60 -13.62
CA GLY A 198 -18.50 8.51 -14.25
C GLY A 198 -19.65 8.92 -13.30
N LEU A 199 -19.39 9.01 -11.99
CA LEU A 199 -20.35 9.38 -10.97
C LEU A 199 -20.32 10.89 -10.71
N ASP A 200 -21.37 11.41 -10.04
CA ASP A 200 -21.39 12.79 -9.55
C ASP A 200 -20.18 13.02 -8.62
N LEU A 201 -19.41 14.08 -8.91
CA LEU A 201 -18.19 14.38 -8.16
C LEU A 201 -18.42 14.73 -6.68
N SER A 202 -19.66 15.08 -6.31
CA SER A 202 -20.07 15.36 -4.94
C SER A 202 -20.45 14.11 -4.15
N LEU A 203 -20.59 12.95 -4.81
CA LEU A 203 -20.98 11.71 -4.17
C LEU A 203 -19.99 11.32 -3.09
N LYS A 204 -20.51 11.00 -1.90
CA LYS A 204 -19.72 10.51 -0.79
C LYS A 204 -19.77 8.99 -0.71
N HIS A 205 -18.65 8.41 -0.28
CA HIS A 205 -18.51 6.98 -0.03
C HIS A 205 -18.29 6.72 1.45
N PRO A 206 -18.84 5.63 2.00
CA PRO A 206 -18.52 5.21 3.36
C PRO A 206 -17.05 4.79 3.45
N VAL A 207 -16.32 5.41 4.37
CA VAL A 207 -14.89 5.15 4.63
C VAL A 207 -14.71 4.80 6.09
N ALA A 208 -13.73 3.99 6.39
CA ALA A 208 -13.21 3.82 7.73
C ALA A 208 -11.69 3.94 7.75
N THR A 209 -11.17 4.48 8.84
CA THR A 209 -9.75 4.43 9.16
C THR A 209 -9.54 3.64 10.44
N VAL A 210 -8.46 2.91 10.53
CA VAL A 210 -8.04 2.17 11.73
C VAL A 210 -6.67 2.64 12.16
N GLN A 211 -6.47 2.84 13.47
CA GLN A 211 -5.16 3.20 14.02
C GLN A 211 -4.34 1.94 14.26
N LEU A 212 -3.19 1.85 13.65
CA LEU A 212 -2.21 0.78 13.83
C LEU A 212 -1.10 1.23 14.80
N ALA A 213 -0.29 0.28 15.26
CA ALA A 213 0.90 0.59 16.02
C ALA A 213 1.95 1.35 15.18
N GLY A 214 2.91 2.00 15.83
CA GLY A 214 4.03 2.70 15.18
C GLY A 214 3.61 3.94 14.36
N GLN A 215 2.57 4.66 14.81
CA GLN A 215 2.05 5.85 14.14
C GLN A 215 1.70 5.57 12.67
N SER A 216 1.01 4.48 12.44
CA SER A 216 0.54 4.03 11.14
C SER A 216 -0.98 3.85 11.20
N MET A 217 -1.62 3.88 10.06
CA MET A 217 -3.05 3.67 9.92
C MET A 217 -3.33 2.71 8.76
N ALA A 218 -4.58 2.33 8.55
CA ALA A 218 -5.06 1.80 7.29
C ALA A 218 -6.42 2.43 6.98
N GLU A 219 -6.71 2.61 5.70
CA GLU A 219 -7.99 3.12 5.22
C GLU A 219 -8.74 2.04 4.44
N ILE A 220 -10.05 2.03 4.63
CA ILE A 220 -10.98 1.07 4.01
C ILE A 220 -12.09 1.86 3.33
N ASP A 221 -12.15 1.81 2.00
CA ASP A 221 -13.16 2.47 1.19
C ASP A 221 -14.25 1.50 0.77
N GLN A 222 -15.51 1.84 1.00
CA GLN A 222 -16.61 1.05 0.47
C GLN A 222 -16.92 1.48 -0.96
N LEU A 223 -16.63 0.62 -1.92
CA LEU A 223 -16.83 0.85 -3.35
C LEU A 223 -17.74 -0.24 -3.93
N GLY A 224 -19.04 -0.11 -3.75
CA GLY A 224 -20.03 -1.10 -4.21
C GLY A 224 -20.11 -1.26 -5.73
N MET A 225 -19.54 -0.32 -6.50
CA MET A 225 -19.50 -0.35 -7.97
C MET A 225 -18.18 -0.95 -8.50
N ALA A 226 -17.14 -1.08 -7.68
CA ALA A 226 -15.85 -1.63 -8.10
C ALA A 226 -15.95 -3.15 -8.33
N ARG A 227 -15.09 -3.66 -9.19
CA ARG A 227 -15.09 -5.08 -9.57
C ARG A 227 -13.98 -5.82 -8.84
N ALA A 228 -14.18 -7.12 -8.60
CA ALA A 228 -13.09 -7.96 -8.15
C ALA A 228 -11.97 -7.97 -9.19
N ARG A 229 -10.71 -7.97 -8.72
CA ARG A 229 -9.56 -8.11 -9.63
C ARG A 229 -9.64 -9.42 -10.40
N PRO A 230 -9.32 -9.42 -11.70
CA PRO A 230 -9.32 -10.65 -12.48
C PRO A 230 -8.28 -11.65 -11.97
N PRO A 231 -8.53 -12.96 -12.19
CA PRO A 231 -7.55 -14.00 -11.86
C PRO A 231 -6.23 -13.80 -12.62
N THR A 232 -5.11 -14.10 -11.97
CA THR A 232 -3.74 -13.83 -12.46
C THR A 232 -2.93 -15.10 -12.74
N ALA A 233 -3.58 -16.24 -13.06
CA ALA A 233 -2.92 -17.51 -13.40
C ALA A 233 -1.76 -17.90 -12.45
N GLY A 234 -1.98 -17.78 -11.13
CA GLY A 234 -0.96 -18.13 -10.12
C GLY A 234 0.09 -17.05 -9.86
N LYS A 235 -0.01 -15.86 -10.48
CA LYS A 235 0.83 -14.68 -10.21
C LYS A 235 0.09 -13.66 -9.34
N LEU A 236 0.78 -12.60 -8.92
CA LEU A 236 0.19 -11.43 -8.27
C LEU A 236 -0.40 -10.46 -9.31
N PRO A 237 -1.44 -9.67 -8.97
CA PRO A 237 -2.00 -8.66 -9.87
C PRO A 237 -1.02 -7.49 -10.07
N ALA A 238 -1.12 -6.80 -11.21
CA ALA A 238 -0.36 -5.58 -11.49
C ALA A 238 -0.72 -4.44 -10.52
N GLY A 239 0.16 -3.46 -10.41
CA GLY A 239 0.05 -2.36 -9.45
C GLY A 239 0.25 -2.85 -8.01
N ILE A 240 -0.46 -2.29 -7.04
CA ILE A 240 -0.34 -2.66 -5.63
C ILE A 240 -0.97 -4.04 -5.41
N ALA A 241 -0.13 -5.04 -5.17
CA ALA A 241 -0.56 -6.42 -5.04
C ALA A 241 -0.66 -6.91 -3.58
N MET A 242 0.19 -6.38 -2.70
CA MET A 242 0.28 -6.80 -1.32
C MET A 242 0.85 -5.67 -0.46
N VAL A 243 0.46 -5.63 0.82
CA VAL A 243 1.08 -4.75 1.82
C VAL A 243 1.55 -5.58 3.01
N SER A 244 2.76 -5.26 3.49
CA SER A 244 3.40 -5.93 4.63
C SER A 244 3.17 -5.12 5.90
N PHE A 245 2.87 -5.82 7.00
CA PHE A 245 2.63 -5.26 8.33
C PHE A 245 3.41 -6.06 9.38
N VAL A 246 3.81 -5.40 10.46
CA VAL A 246 4.34 -6.08 11.64
C VAL A 246 3.20 -6.63 12.49
N VAL A 247 3.36 -7.81 13.05
CA VAL A 247 2.49 -8.41 14.09
C VAL A 247 3.33 -8.92 15.24
N ASP A 248 2.79 -8.86 16.45
CA ASP A 248 3.51 -9.34 17.64
C ASP A 248 3.66 -10.86 17.64
N ASN A 249 2.62 -11.58 17.19
CA ASN A 249 2.60 -13.05 17.16
C ASN A 249 1.65 -13.55 16.06
N ILE A 250 2.17 -14.32 15.12
CA ILE A 250 1.41 -14.90 14.01
C ILE A 250 0.38 -15.94 14.50
N ASP A 251 0.66 -16.65 15.60
CA ASP A 251 -0.25 -17.68 16.10
C ASP A 251 -1.56 -17.09 16.71
N ASN A 252 -1.55 -15.79 17.00
CA ASN A 252 -2.70 -15.07 17.57
C ASN A 252 -3.55 -14.34 16.51
N ILE A 253 -3.23 -14.44 15.22
CA ILE A 253 -4.04 -13.80 14.18
C ILE A 253 -5.37 -14.53 14.01
N GLY A 254 -6.48 -13.79 14.04
CA GLY A 254 -7.84 -14.34 13.85
C GLY A 254 -8.23 -14.56 12.39
N LEU A 255 -7.29 -14.44 11.44
CA LEU A 255 -7.47 -14.68 10.01
C LEU A 255 -6.86 -16.02 9.60
N LYS A 256 -7.48 -16.69 8.65
CA LYS A 256 -6.91 -17.92 8.06
C LYS A 256 -5.82 -17.54 7.06
N PRO A 257 -4.57 -17.98 7.26
CA PRO A 257 -3.49 -17.77 6.29
C PRO A 257 -3.76 -18.49 4.95
N VAL A 258 -3.24 -17.93 3.86
CA VAL A 258 -3.29 -18.50 2.50
C VAL A 258 -2.53 -19.83 2.45
N SER A 259 -1.42 -19.93 3.17
CA SER A 259 -0.63 -21.14 3.37
C SER A 259 -0.05 -21.14 4.80
N PRO A 260 0.45 -22.26 5.31
CA PRO A 260 1.06 -22.30 6.65
C PRO A 260 2.19 -21.28 6.80
N PRO A 261 2.26 -20.53 7.91
CA PRO A 261 3.32 -19.55 8.17
C PRO A 261 4.72 -20.18 8.08
N ARG A 262 5.69 -19.41 7.61
CA ARG A 262 7.08 -19.85 7.43
C ARG A 262 8.06 -18.75 7.84
N ALA A 263 9.22 -19.14 8.34
CA ALA A 263 10.35 -18.24 8.47
C ALA A 263 10.97 -17.99 7.09
N LEU A 264 11.20 -16.72 6.77
CA LEU A 264 11.84 -16.32 5.51
C LEU A 264 13.21 -15.72 5.80
N ALA A 265 14.24 -16.26 5.15
CA ALA A 265 15.58 -15.70 5.16
C ALA A 265 15.66 -14.45 4.26
N GLY A 266 16.76 -13.68 4.41
CA GLY A 266 17.04 -12.49 3.60
C GLY A 266 16.98 -11.19 4.40
N GLY A 267 17.48 -10.11 3.79
CA GLY A 267 17.66 -8.83 4.46
C GLY A 267 16.35 -8.22 4.96
N PHE A 268 15.32 -8.23 4.11
CA PHE A 268 14.01 -7.66 4.45
C PHE A 268 13.28 -8.43 5.56
N TYR A 269 13.34 -9.76 5.54
CA TYR A 269 12.60 -10.58 6.51
C TYR A 269 13.39 -10.93 7.77
N GLY A 270 14.72 -10.91 7.71
CA GLY A 270 15.59 -11.15 8.88
C GLY A 270 15.43 -12.52 9.54
N GLY A 271 14.89 -13.54 8.85
CA GLY A 271 14.59 -14.85 9.43
C GLY A 271 13.25 -14.92 10.18
N GLN A 272 12.47 -13.87 10.18
CA GLN A 272 11.19 -13.78 10.89
C GLN A 272 10.13 -14.70 10.26
N ARG A 273 9.16 -15.11 11.09
CA ARG A 273 7.98 -15.84 10.62
C ARG A 273 7.06 -14.89 9.86
N VAL A 274 6.52 -15.39 8.76
CA VAL A 274 5.63 -14.63 7.87
C VAL A 274 4.37 -15.44 7.61
N ALA A 275 3.24 -14.76 7.58
CA ALA A 275 1.95 -15.28 7.14
C ALA A 275 1.35 -14.34 6.08
N VAL A 276 0.56 -14.88 5.17
CA VAL A 276 -0.20 -14.07 4.21
C VAL A 276 -1.68 -14.37 4.37
N CYS A 277 -2.49 -13.33 4.55
CA CYS A 277 -3.93 -13.41 4.69
C CYS A 277 -4.63 -12.64 3.58
N ARG A 278 -5.94 -12.87 3.41
CA ARG A 278 -6.78 -12.10 2.48
C ARG A 278 -7.66 -11.13 3.24
N GLY A 279 -7.74 -9.91 2.72
CA GLY A 279 -8.68 -8.91 3.17
C GLY A 279 -10.05 -9.03 2.50
N ALA A 280 -10.95 -8.11 2.84
CA ALA A 280 -12.35 -8.13 2.40
C ALA A 280 -12.54 -7.82 0.92
N GLY A 281 -11.64 -7.06 0.31
CA GLY A 281 -11.61 -6.80 -1.13
C GLY A 281 -10.78 -7.82 -1.93
N GLY A 282 -10.26 -8.87 -1.27
CA GLY A 282 -9.41 -9.89 -1.86
C GLY A 282 -7.92 -9.53 -1.86
N GLU A 283 -7.54 -8.37 -1.31
CA GLU A 283 -6.16 -7.92 -1.15
C GLU A 283 -5.35 -8.88 -0.27
N LEU A 284 -4.04 -8.93 -0.50
CA LEU A 284 -3.13 -9.70 0.32
C LEU A 284 -2.48 -8.82 1.39
N LEU A 285 -2.56 -9.29 2.65
CA LEU A 285 -1.86 -8.74 3.78
C LEU A 285 -0.72 -9.70 4.13
N GLU A 286 0.52 -9.24 4.04
CA GLU A 286 1.70 -9.96 4.50
C GLU A 286 1.98 -9.55 5.94
N LEU A 287 1.95 -10.50 6.84
CA LEU A 287 2.12 -10.30 8.28
C LEU A 287 3.48 -10.86 8.68
N ILE A 288 4.36 -9.99 9.16
CA ILE A 288 5.74 -10.32 9.56
C ILE A 288 5.80 -10.24 11.08
N GLU A 289 6.19 -11.33 11.73
CA GLU A 289 6.30 -11.38 13.19
C GLU A 289 7.43 -10.46 13.65
N ALA A 290 7.20 -9.70 14.72
CA ALA A 290 8.22 -8.86 15.31
C ALA A 290 9.44 -9.70 15.78
N ALA A 291 10.65 -9.11 15.76
CA ALA A 291 11.88 -9.75 16.20
C ALA A 291 11.91 -9.97 17.72
#